data_5441717880d29925e48a9f614701ed3d
#
_entry.id   5441717880d29925e48a9f614701ed3d
#
_cell.length_a   1.000
_cell.length_b   1.000
_cell.length_c   1.000
_cell.angle_alpha   90.00
_cell.angle_beta   90.00
_cell.angle_gamma   90.00
#
_symmetry.space_group_name_H-M   'P 1'
#
loop_
_entity.id
_entity.type
_entity.pdbx_description
1 polymer ?
#
loop_
_entity_poly.entity_id
_entity_poly.type
_entity_poly.pdbx_seq_one_letter_code
_entity_poly.pdbx_strand_id
1 'polypeptide(L)'
;MMPTVTKNLIIINVLVFFGTIVAQRYGLDLTNYLGLHFFLASDFNPAQLITYMFMHGGFSHIFFNMFAVFMFGPILEQTWGPKRFLFYYILCGIGAGLIQEGVQYIQYVTELSQHTHINLIGYGVVPIEEYLNIMTTVG
;
A
#
# COMPACT_ATOMS: atom_id res chain seq x y z
N MET A 1 20.27 -14.20 17.47
CA MET A 1 19.19 -13.37 18.00
C MET A 1 18.81 -12.31 17.00
N MET A 2 17.54 -12.09 16.78
CA MET A 2 17.07 -11.12 15.77
C MET A 2 17.24 -9.69 16.28
N PRO A 3 17.79 -8.75 15.45
CA PRO A 3 17.92 -7.34 15.88
C PRO A 3 16.55 -6.70 16.16
N THR A 4 16.56 -5.68 16.99
CA THR A 4 15.34 -5.10 17.57
C THR A 4 14.38 -4.54 16.52
N VAL A 5 14.86 -3.74 15.56
CA VAL A 5 13.99 -3.11 14.56
C VAL A 5 13.41 -4.17 13.62
N THR A 6 14.24 -5.10 13.14
CA THR A 6 13.78 -6.20 12.30
C THR A 6 12.68 -7.01 13.00
N LYS A 7 12.93 -7.39 14.26
CA LYS A 7 11.95 -8.14 15.05
C LYS A 7 10.65 -7.35 15.21
N ASN A 8 10.74 -6.09 15.56
CA ASN A 8 9.55 -5.26 15.79
C ASN A 8 8.76 -5.02 14.49
N LEU A 9 9.44 -4.85 13.37
CA LEU A 9 8.76 -4.70 12.08
C LEU A 9 7.96 -5.96 11.75
N ILE A 10 8.53 -7.14 11.95
CA ILE A 10 7.83 -8.40 11.70
C ILE A 10 6.62 -8.52 12.62
N ILE A 11 6.80 -8.25 13.91
CA ILE A 11 5.72 -8.35 14.89
C ILE A 11 4.59 -7.38 14.55
N ILE A 12 4.89 -6.13 14.25
CA ILE A 12 3.89 -5.11 13.91
C ILE A 12 3.11 -5.53 12.66
N ASN A 13 3.81 -5.98 11.61
CA ASN A 13 3.14 -6.40 10.37
C ASN A 13 2.21 -7.59 10.61
N VAL A 14 2.64 -8.58 11.39
CA VAL A 14 1.81 -9.74 11.71
C VAL A 14 0.61 -9.34 12.55
N LEU A 15 0.80 -8.49 13.56
CA LEU A 15 -0.30 -8.01 14.40
C LEU A 15 -1.32 -7.20 13.61
N VAL A 16 -0.88 -6.32 12.71
CA VAL A 16 -1.77 -5.54 11.85
C VAL A 16 -2.54 -6.47 10.91
N PHE A 17 -1.88 -7.49 10.36
CA PHE A 17 -2.54 -8.45 9.48
C PHE A 17 -3.68 -9.18 10.20
N PHE A 18 -3.41 -9.73 11.37
CA PHE A 18 -4.45 -10.41 12.15
C PHE A 18 -5.52 -9.44 12.63
N GLY A 19 -5.14 -8.25 13.06
CA GLY A 19 -6.09 -7.20 13.44
C GLY A 19 -7.02 -6.81 12.29
N THR A 20 -6.51 -6.76 11.07
CA THR A 20 -7.30 -6.49 9.87
C THR A 20 -8.33 -7.59 9.63
N ILE A 21 -7.94 -8.86 9.79
CA ILE A 21 -8.85 -10.00 9.63
C ILE A 21 -9.97 -9.94 10.68
N VAL A 22 -9.61 -9.70 11.95
CA VAL A 22 -10.59 -9.60 13.04
C VAL A 22 -11.53 -8.43 12.82
N ALA A 23 -11.02 -7.27 12.46
CA ALA A 23 -11.84 -6.09 12.21
C ALA A 23 -12.84 -6.32 11.08
N GLN A 24 -12.44 -7.04 10.04
CA GLN A 24 -13.30 -7.39 8.92
C GLN A 24 -14.53 -8.20 9.36
N ARG A 25 -14.36 -9.08 10.34
CA ARG A 25 -15.46 -9.87 10.90
C ARG A 25 -16.49 -9.01 11.62
N TYR A 26 -16.08 -7.86 12.12
CA TYR A 26 -16.97 -6.89 12.78
C TYR A 26 -17.45 -5.77 11.86
N GLY A 27 -17.21 -5.91 10.54
CA GLY A 27 -17.69 -4.95 9.56
C GLY A 27 -16.79 -3.74 9.35
N LEU A 28 -15.59 -3.72 9.96
CA LEU A 28 -14.63 -2.63 9.79
C LEU A 28 -13.56 -3.04 8.79
N ASP A 29 -13.46 -2.29 7.69
CA ASP A 29 -12.46 -2.53 6.64
C ASP A 29 -11.25 -1.62 6.85
N LEU A 30 -10.24 -2.12 7.58
CA LEU A 30 -9.01 -1.37 7.83
C LEU A 30 -8.21 -1.14 6.55
N THR A 31 -8.30 -2.05 5.58
CA THR A 31 -7.61 -1.90 4.30
C THR A 31 -8.10 -0.67 3.55
N ASN A 32 -9.40 -0.37 3.65
CA ASN A 32 -9.97 0.81 3.01
C ASN A 32 -9.44 2.11 3.64
N TYR A 33 -9.19 2.12 4.94
CA TYR A 33 -8.70 3.31 5.64
C TYR A 33 -7.18 3.47 5.58
N LEU A 34 -6.45 2.38 5.71
CA LEU A 34 -5.00 2.41 5.89
C LEU A 34 -4.22 2.04 4.65
N GLY A 35 -4.85 1.38 3.66
CA GLY A 35 -4.22 1.09 2.39
C GLY A 35 -4.06 2.34 1.55
N LEU A 36 -3.15 2.29 0.59
CA LEU A 36 -2.85 3.43 -0.26
C LEU A 36 -3.88 3.58 -1.37
N HIS A 37 -4.61 4.69 -1.35
CA HIS A 37 -5.51 5.09 -2.41
C HIS A 37 -4.80 5.99 -3.42
N PHE A 38 -5.36 6.06 -4.65
CA PHE A 38 -4.89 7.01 -5.64
C PHE A 38 -5.08 8.44 -5.13
N PHE A 39 -4.09 9.32 -5.39
CA PHE A 39 -4.10 10.67 -4.79
C PHE A 39 -5.27 11.54 -5.26
N LEU A 40 -5.89 11.23 -6.40
CA LEU A 40 -7.07 11.93 -6.89
C LEU A 40 -8.39 11.30 -6.40
N ALA A 41 -8.33 10.14 -5.75
CA ALA A 41 -9.53 9.50 -5.18
C ALA A 41 -9.96 10.24 -3.91
N SER A 42 -11.28 10.22 -3.64
CA SER A 42 -11.84 10.90 -2.48
C SER A 42 -11.34 10.33 -1.15
N ASP A 43 -10.94 9.07 -1.13
CA ASP A 43 -10.48 8.36 0.06
C ASP A 43 -8.99 8.52 0.33
N PHE A 44 -8.27 9.27 -0.51
CA PHE A 44 -6.85 9.44 -0.33
C PHE A 44 -6.53 10.28 0.90
N ASN A 45 -5.51 9.81 1.65
CA ASN A 45 -4.93 10.54 2.77
C ASN A 45 -3.40 10.37 2.67
N PRO A 46 -2.61 11.45 2.76
CA PRO A 46 -1.14 11.36 2.64
C PRO A 46 -0.49 10.39 3.64
N ALA A 47 -1.09 10.20 4.83
CA ALA A 47 -0.60 9.23 5.81
C ALA A 47 -0.61 7.80 5.27
N GLN A 48 -1.41 7.51 4.24
CA GLN A 48 -1.46 6.19 3.62
C GLN A 48 -0.14 5.81 2.94
N LEU A 49 0.70 6.77 2.59
CA LEU A 49 2.05 6.48 2.09
C LEU A 49 2.92 5.74 3.11
N ILE A 50 2.57 5.82 4.38
CA ILE A 50 3.24 5.07 5.44
C ILE A 50 2.39 3.89 5.89
N THR A 51 1.11 4.10 6.15
CA THR A 51 0.24 3.05 6.72
C THR A 51 0.08 1.86 5.79
N TYR A 52 0.07 2.05 4.47
CA TYR A 52 -0.08 0.94 3.52
C TYR A 52 1.05 -0.09 3.64
N MET A 53 2.23 0.33 4.12
CA MET A 53 3.39 -0.55 4.25
C MET A 53 3.13 -1.72 5.21
N PHE A 54 2.18 -1.56 6.13
CA PHE A 54 1.82 -2.57 7.12
C PHE A 54 0.57 -3.36 6.72
N MET A 55 -0.05 -3.01 5.59
CA MET A 55 -1.28 -3.66 5.12
C MET A 55 -0.94 -4.71 4.07
N HIS A 56 -1.53 -5.89 4.20
CA HIS A 56 -1.28 -7.01 3.28
C HIS A 56 -2.60 -7.61 2.84
N GLY A 57 -2.76 -7.79 1.53
CA GLY A 57 -3.99 -8.29 0.93
C GLY A 57 -4.25 -9.78 1.11
N GLY A 58 -3.25 -10.56 1.55
CA GLY A 58 -3.42 -11.98 1.74
C GLY A 58 -2.22 -12.62 2.43
N PHE A 59 -2.39 -13.90 2.82
CA PHE A 59 -1.37 -14.63 3.55
C PHE A 59 -0.06 -14.76 2.76
N SER A 60 -0.14 -15.03 1.46
CA SER A 60 1.07 -15.17 0.63
C SER A 60 1.88 -13.88 0.59
N HIS A 61 1.19 -12.74 0.48
CA HIS A 61 1.84 -11.44 0.42
C HIS A 61 2.60 -11.16 1.72
N ILE A 62 1.94 -11.33 2.87
CA ILE A 62 2.62 -11.08 4.16
C ILE A 62 3.74 -12.09 4.40
N PHE A 63 3.54 -13.35 4.02
CA PHE A 63 4.56 -14.38 4.19
C PHE A 63 5.84 -14.03 3.44
N PHE A 64 5.74 -13.72 2.15
CA PHE A 64 6.93 -13.41 1.35
C PHE A 64 7.56 -12.09 1.76
N ASN A 65 6.76 -11.10 2.12
CA ASN A 65 7.28 -9.82 2.57
C ASN A 65 8.03 -9.96 3.89
N MET A 66 7.46 -10.68 4.84
CA MET A 66 8.11 -10.91 6.14
C MET A 66 9.32 -11.82 6.00
N PHE A 67 9.29 -12.78 5.08
CA PHE A 67 10.45 -13.61 4.78
C PHE A 67 11.61 -12.74 4.28
N ALA A 68 11.35 -11.80 3.39
CA ALA A 68 12.38 -10.88 2.91
C ALA A 68 12.93 -10.00 4.05
N VAL A 69 12.07 -9.49 4.92
CA VAL A 69 12.50 -8.73 6.09
C VAL A 69 13.35 -9.59 7.03
N PHE A 70 12.93 -10.84 7.25
CA PHE A 70 13.66 -11.78 8.09
C PHE A 70 15.05 -12.08 7.54
N MET A 71 15.17 -12.24 6.21
CA MET A 71 16.45 -12.60 5.57
C MET A 71 17.40 -11.40 5.47
N PHE A 72 16.90 -10.23 5.09
CA PHE A 72 17.74 -9.07 4.78
C PHE A 72 17.79 -8.05 5.91
N GLY A 73 16.75 -7.96 6.74
CA GLY A 73 16.67 -6.99 7.80
C GLY A 73 17.83 -7.07 8.80
N PRO A 74 18.14 -8.26 9.33
CA PRO A 74 19.23 -8.39 10.30
C PRO A 74 20.57 -7.91 9.75
N ILE A 75 20.87 -8.23 8.49
CA ILE A 75 22.12 -7.83 7.84
C ILE A 75 22.21 -6.31 7.74
N LEU A 76 21.14 -5.67 7.28
CA LEU A 76 21.11 -4.22 7.11
C LEU A 76 21.10 -3.49 8.46
N GLU A 77 20.36 -4.01 9.43
CA GLU A 77 20.29 -3.41 10.75
C GLU A 77 21.63 -3.50 11.48
N GLN A 78 22.29 -4.64 11.38
CA GLN A 78 23.62 -4.83 11.97
C GLN A 78 24.69 -3.97 11.32
N THR A 79 24.59 -3.77 9.99
CA THR A 79 25.57 -2.99 9.24
C THR A 79 25.37 -1.49 9.44
N TRP A 80 24.13 -1.01 9.42
CA TRP A 80 23.80 0.42 9.43
C TRP A 80 23.35 0.94 10.80
N GLY A 81 22.99 0.05 11.69
CA GLY A 81 22.38 0.40 12.97
C GLY A 81 20.86 0.53 12.88
N PRO A 82 20.16 0.44 14.04
CA PRO A 82 18.70 0.38 14.05
C PRO A 82 18.01 1.63 13.48
N LYS A 83 18.53 2.82 13.79
CA LYS A 83 17.91 4.07 13.33
C LYS A 83 18.01 4.25 11.83
N ARG A 84 19.19 3.97 11.25
CA ARG A 84 19.41 4.09 9.80
C ARG A 84 18.60 3.04 9.05
N PHE A 85 18.54 1.83 9.59
CA PHE A 85 17.76 0.77 8.96
C PHE A 85 16.27 1.13 8.95
N LEU A 86 15.72 1.60 10.07
CA LEU A 86 14.32 2.01 10.12
C LEU A 86 14.03 3.16 9.17
N PHE A 87 14.90 4.16 9.14
CA PHE A 87 14.75 5.29 8.22
C PHE A 87 14.76 4.83 6.78
N TYR A 88 15.70 3.96 6.43
CA TYR A 88 15.80 3.40 5.08
C TYR A 88 14.55 2.59 4.72
N TYR A 89 14.07 1.77 5.64
CA TYR A 89 12.88 0.96 5.42
C TYR A 89 11.66 1.84 5.11
N ILE A 90 11.43 2.86 5.93
CA ILE A 90 10.30 3.79 5.75
C ILE A 90 10.46 4.61 4.46
N LEU A 91 11.68 5.10 4.20
CA LEU A 91 11.96 5.88 3.00
C LEU A 91 11.71 5.06 1.73
N CYS A 92 12.14 3.80 1.70
CA CYS A 92 11.89 2.91 0.58
C CYS A 92 10.40 2.64 0.41
N GLY A 93 9.68 2.46 1.52
CA GLY A 93 8.23 2.27 1.47
C GLY A 93 7.49 3.48 0.91
N ILE A 94 7.84 4.68 1.36
CA ILE A 94 7.27 5.91 0.84
C ILE A 94 7.60 6.05 -0.66
N GLY A 95 8.86 5.80 -1.04
CA GLY A 95 9.29 5.86 -2.44
C GLY A 95 8.52 4.90 -3.32
N ALA A 96 8.31 3.67 -2.87
CA ALA A 96 7.52 2.68 -3.58
C ALA A 96 6.06 3.14 -3.72
N GLY A 97 5.49 3.74 -2.67
CA GLY A 97 4.15 4.30 -2.71
C GLY A 97 4.03 5.44 -3.73
N LEU A 98 5.02 6.32 -3.79
CA LEU A 98 5.04 7.41 -4.76
C LEU A 98 5.15 6.89 -6.19
N ILE A 99 5.96 5.86 -6.43
CA ILE A 99 6.06 5.22 -7.75
C ILE A 99 4.70 4.60 -8.12
N GLN A 100 4.05 3.94 -7.20
CA GLN A 100 2.71 3.36 -7.42
C GLN A 100 1.70 4.45 -7.79
N GLU A 101 1.72 5.58 -7.08
CA GLU A 101 0.86 6.73 -7.40
C GLU A 101 1.14 7.26 -8.81
N GLY A 102 2.41 7.32 -9.21
CA GLY A 102 2.79 7.74 -10.55
C GLY A 102 2.28 6.79 -11.63
N VAL A 103 2.40 5.48 -11.38
CA VAL A 103 1.87 4.45 -12.30
C VAL A 103 0.35 4.56 -12.42
N GLN A 104 -0.33 4.73 -11.30
CA GLN A 104 -1.79 4.90 -11.30
C GLN A 104 -2.22 6.18 -12.02
N TYR A 105 -1.44 7.25 -11.90
CA TYR A 105 -1.72 8.49 -12.63
C TYR A 105 -1.62 8.28 -14.14
N ILE A 106 -0.61 7.57 -14.60
CA ILE A 106 -0.46 7.24 -16.03
C ILE A 106 -1.64 6.41 -16.50
N GLN A 107 -2.04 5.40 -15.73
CA GLN A 107 -3.21 4.59 -16.04
C GLN A 107 -4.48 5.43 -16.09
N TYR A 108 -4.65 6.31 -15.12
CA TYR A 108 -5.81 7.21 -15.05
C TYR A 108 -5.91 8.08 -16.30
N VAL A 109 -4.81 8.73 -16.71
CA VAL A 109 -4.80 9.59 -17.90
C VAL A 109 -5.10 8.77 -19.16
N THR A 110 -4.51 7.58 -19.28
CA THR A 110 -4.70 6.72 -20.43
C THR A 110 -6.14 6.26 -20.54
N GLU A 111 -6.73 5.78 -19.44
CA GLU A 111 -8.11 5.29 -19.43
C GLU A 111 -9.13 6.41 -19.55
N LEU A 112 -8.86 7.57 -18.97
CA LEU A 112 -9.72 8.74 -19.15
C LEU A 112 -9.80 9.15 -20.63
N SER A 113 -8.67 9.11 -21.34
CA SER A 113 -8.64 9.34 -22.78
C SER A 113 -9.48 8.34 -23.53
N GLN A 114 -9.40 7.04 -23.17
CA GLN A 114 -10.21 5.98 -23.75
C GLN A 114 -11.69 6.17 -23.47
N HIS A 115 -12.06 6.55 -22.24
CA HIS A 115 -13.45 6.82 -21.87
C HIS A 115 -14.02 8.00 -22.64
N THR A 116 -13.23 9.05 -22.80
CA THR A 116 -13.64 10.21 -23.62
C THR A 116 -13.87 9.77 -25.06
N HIS A 117 -13.01 8.92 -25.60
CA HIS A 117 -13.16 8.38 -26.94
C HIS A 117 -14.44 7.53 -27.07
N ILE A 118 -14.71 6.67 -26.09
CA ILE A 118 -15.92 5.84 -26.06
C ILE A 118 -17.18 6.71 -26.00
N ASN A 119 -17.17 7.79 -25.23
CA ASN A 119 -18.28 8.73 -25.18
C ASN A 119 -18.59 9.36 -26.54
N LEU A 120 -17.56 9.67 -27.31
CA LEU A 120 -17.71 10.22 -28.64
C LEU A 120 -18.42 9.25 -29.61
N ILE A 121 -18.32 7.95 -29.39
CA ILE A 121 -18.96 6.92 -30.20
C ILE A 121 -20.29 6.41 -29.63
N GLY A 122 -20.81 7.09 -28.57
CA GLY A 122 -22.16 6.85 -28.07
C GLY A 122 -22.32 5.84 -26.96
N TYR A 123 -21.26 5.39 -26.32
CA TYR A 123 -21.32 4.60 -25.11
C TYR A 123 -21.44 5.51 -23.88
N GLY A 124 -22.20 5.10 -22.88
CA GLY A 124 -22.51 5.95 -21.75
C GLY A 124 -21.30 6.50 -20.98
N VAL A 125 -21.49 7.61 -20.28
CA VAL A 125 -20.46 8.28 -19.47
C VAL A 125 -20.37 7.63 -18.11
N VAL A 126 -19.17 7.22 -17.70
CA VAL A 126 -18.90 6.84 -16.30
C VAL A 126 -18.46 8.10 -15.55
N PRO A 127 -19.08 8.47 -14.42
CA PRO A 127 -18.64 9.60 -13.62
C PRO A 127 -17.19 9.46 -13.19
N ILE A 128 -16.43 10.55 -13.23
CA ILE A 128 -15.01 10.55 -12.88
C ILE A 128 -14.80 10.08 -11.44
N GLU A 129 -15.68 10.47 -10.51
CA GLU A 129 -15.59 10.04 -9.11
C GLU A 129 -15.69 8.53 -8.98
N GLU A 130 -16.65 7.91 -9.68
CA GLU A 130 -16.79 6.46 -9.68
C GLU A 130 -15.57 5.79 -10.30
N TYR A 131 -15.04 6.34 -11.37
CA TYR A 131 -13.82 5.83 -12.01
C TYR A 131 -12.62 5.90 -11.06
N LEU A 132 -12.43 7.03 -10.37
CA LEU A 132 -11.33 7.18 -9.41
C LEU A 132 -11.43 6.20 -8.25
N ASN A 133 -12.65 5.86 -7.82
CA ASN A 133 -12.86 4.90 -6.75
C ASN A 133 -12.64 3.45 -7.21
N ILE A 134 -12.85 3.17 -8.50
CA ILE A 134 -12.54 1.87 -9.10
C ILE A 134 -11.01 1.63 -9.14
N MET A 135 -10.20 2.68 -9.26
CA MET A 135 -8.75 2.59 -9.14
C MET A 135 -8.39 2.31 -7.69
N THR A 136 -8.41 1.06 -7.37
CA THR A 136 -8.48 0.51 -6.03
C THR A 136 -7.33 0.88 -5.10
N THR A 137 -7.58 0.64 -3.80
CA THR A 137 -6.60 0.71 -2.72
C THR A 137 -5.43 -0.25 -2.99
N VAL A 138 -4.22 0.25 -2.79
CA VAL A 138 -2.99 -0.54 -2.81
C VAL A 138 -2.63 -0.93 -1.38
N GLY A 139 -2.37 -2.22 -1.16
CA GLY A 139 -2.03 -2.64 0.18
C GLY A 139 -1.53 -4.07 0.29
#